data_64f32b71aa3589fe144e0a641432d5c1
#
_entry.id   64f32b71aa3589fe144e0a641432d5c1
#
_cell.length_a   1.000
_cell.length_b   1.000
_cell.length_c   1.000
_cell.angle_alpha   90.00
_cell.angle_beta   90.00
_cell.angle_gamma   90.00
#
_symmetry.space_group_name_H-M   'P 1'
#
loop_
_entity.id
_entity.type
_entity.pdbx_description
1 polymer ?
#
loop_
_entity_poly.entity_id
_entity_poly.type
_entity_poly.pdbx_seq_one_letter_code
_entity_poly.pdbx_strand_id
1 'polypeptide(L)'
;MSVQASPRQPTWIEVAVTNAGVVKGATAITWAWCWGITREILKHDPTVEEVAEYWGASVRTSYRDHAAFKKAFPMLESPAPYVDNPVILPVIKRASKRMSDFENNIKSRRRPTDVAAMKIGFAPFSV
;
A
#
# COMPACT_ATOMS: atom_id res chain seq x y z
N MET A 1 -15.86 36.10 0.49
CA MET A 1 -15.66 35.77 0.58
C MET A 1 -15.17 35.11 1.04
N SER A 2 -14.98 35.19 1.31
CA SER A 2 -14.55 34.73 1.61
C SER A 2 -14.09 33.97 1.77
N VAL A 3 -14.11 33.82 1.75
CA VAL A 3 -13.90 33.18 1.82
C VAL A 3 -13.13 32.48 2.05
N GLN A 4 -13.16 32.05 1.93
CA GLN A 4 -12.29 31.35 2.27
C GLN A 4 -11.26 31.62 2.77
N ALA A 5 -11.38 31.80 3.24
CA ALA A 5 -10.36 32.43 3.95
C ALA A 5 -9.25 31.54 4.40
N SER A 6 -9.52 30.35 4.89
CA SER A 6 -8.45 29.41 5.20
C SER A 6 -8.39 28.35 4.13
N PRO A 7 -7.24 28.19 3.47
CA PRO A 7 -7.07 27.14 2.47
C PRO A 7 -7.18 25.78 3.15
N ARG A 8 -7.85 24.87 2.46
CA ARG A 8 -7.93 23.51 2.97
C ARG A 8 -6.56 22.83 2.84
N GLN A 9 -6.33 21.87 3.71
CA GLN A 9 -5.12 21.06 3.62
C GLN A 9 -5.15 20.23 2.34
N PRO A 10 -4.04 20.15 1.61
CA PRO A 10 -3.98 19.28 0.44
C PRO A 10 -4.11 17.82 0.85
N THR A 11 -4.80 17.05 0.01
CA THR A 11 -4.91 15.62 0.25
C THR A 11 -3.57 14.93 -0.06
N TRP A 12 -3.42 13.72 0.43
CA TRP A 12 -2.23 12.93 0.13
C TRP A 12 -2.04 12.74 -1.38
N ILE A 13 -3.17 12.57 -2.10
CA ILE A 13 -3.11 12.41 -3.55
C ILE A 13 -2.60 13.68 -4.21
N GLU A 14 -3.09 14.83 -3.78
CA GLU A 14 -2.65 16.11 -4.33
C GLU A 14 -1.16 16.34 -4.09
N VAL A 15 -0.69 16.01 -2.89
CA VAL A 15 0.73 16.14 -2.58
C VAL A 15 1.56 15.22 -3.47
N ALA A 16 1.13 13.98 -3.62
CA ALA A 16 1.86 13.01 -4.43
C ALA A 16 1.95 13.46 -5.89
N VAL A 17 0.82 13.91 -6.45
CA VAL A 17 0.79 14.35 -7.84
C VAL A 17 1.63 15.60 -8.04
N THR A 18 1.58 16.54 -7.12
CA THR A 18 2.39 17.76 -7.19
C THR A 18 3.87 17.43 -7.20
N ASN A 19 4.30 16.50 -6.37
CA ASN A 19 5.73 16.20 -6.20
C ASN A 19 6.26 15.19 -7.22
N ALA A 20 5.44 14.28 -7.70
CA ALA A 20 5.92 13.16 -8.52
C ALA A 20 5.22 13.02 -9.86
N GLY A 21 4.15 13.77 -10.09
CA GLY A 21 3.34 13.64 -11.32
C GLY A 21 2.23 12.63 -11.13
N VAL A 22 1.36 12.54 -12.14
CA VAL A 22 0.16 11.70 -12.03
C VAL A 22 0.51 10.23 -11.91
N VAL A 23 1.37 9.73 -12.80
CA VAL A 23 1.69 8.30 -12.85
C VAL A 23 2.47 7.87 -11.61
N LYS A 24 3.55 8.58 -11.31
CA LYS A 24 4.38 8.21 -10.15
C LYS A 24 3.71 8.55 -8.84
N GLY A 25 2.85 9.58 -8.83
CA GLY A 25 2.03 9.87 -7.65
C GLY A 25 1.08 8.73 -7.34
N ALA A 26 0.43 8.18 -8.37
CA ALA A 26 -0.46 7.03 -8.18
C ALA A 26 0.32 5.81 -7.69
N THR A 27 1.52 5.59 -8.24
CA THR A 27 2.38 4.49 -7.79
C THR A 27 2.74 4.65 -6.31
N ALA A 28 3.07 5.89 -5.90
CA ALA A 28 3.43 6.19 -4.51
C ALA A 28 2.27 5.90 -3.57
N ILE A 29 1.07 6.29 -3.93
CA ILE A 29 -0.12 6.04 -3.10
C ILE A 29 -0.41 4.54 -3.02
N THR A 30 -0.30 3.83 -4.14
CA THR A 30 -0.50 2.39 -4.16
C THR A 30 0.52 1.68 -3.27
N TRP A 31 1.79 2.11 -3.35
CA TRP A 31 2.84 1.56 -2.48
C TRP A 31 2.49 1.77 -1.01
N ALA A 32 2.06 2.98 -0.65
CA ALA A 32 1.72 3.28 0.74
C ALA A 32 0.57 2.41 1.23
N TRP A 33 -0.43 2.16 0.39
CA TRP A 33 -1.54 1.27 0.72
C TRP A 33 -1.09 -0.15 0.95
N CYS A 34 -0.28 -0.68 0.02
CA CYS A 34 0.22 -2.05 0.15
C CYS A 34 1.08 -2.19 1.41
N TRP A 35 1.92 -1.19 1.68
CA TRP A 35 2.75 -1.16 2.88
C TRP A 35 1.87 -1.17 4.14
N GLY A 36 0.82 -0.35 4.15
CA GLY A 36 -0.09 -0.27 5.29
C GLY A 36 -0.82 -1.58 5.56
N ILE A 37 -1.31 -2.23 4.50
CA ILE A 37 -1.98 -3.51 4.63
C ILE A 37 -1.01 -4.58 5.15
N THR A 38 0.20 -4.60 4.61
CA THR A 38 1.22 -5.55 5.05
C THR A 38 1.56 -5.33 6.52
N ARG A 39 1.68 -4.08 6.93
CA ARG A 39 1.92 -3.72 8.32
C ARG A 39 0.82 -4.26 9.24
N GLU A 40 -0.45 -4.11 8.83
CA GLU A 40 -1.58 -4.60 9.64
C GLU A 40 -1.53 -6.12 9.79
N ILE A 41 -1.10 -6.81 8.75
CA ILE A 41 -1.06 -8.26 8.77
C ILE A 41 0.15 -8.79 9.54
N LEU A 42 1.32 -8.21 9.32
CA LEU A 42 2.56 -8.65 9.95
C LEU A 42 2.72 -8.12 11.38
N LYS A 43 1.98 -7.08 11.74
CA LYS A 43 2.01 -6.46 13.08
C LYS A 43 3.33 -5.77 13.39
N HIS A 44 4.07 -5.37 12.36
CA HIS A 44 5.27 -4.53 12.49
C HIS A 44 5.48 -3.79 11.18
N ASP A 45 6.31 -2.77 11.20
CA ASP A 45 6.62 -2.00 9.99
C ASP A 45 7.37 -2.89 9.01
N PRO A 46 6.79 -3.16 7.84
CA PRO A 46 7.43 -4.08 6.90
C PRO A 46 8.57 -3.42 6.14
N THR A 47 9.54 -4.23 5.76
CA THR A 47 10.59 -3.82 4.84
C THR A 47 10.06 -3.90 3.41
N VAL A 48 10.81 -3.32 2.47
CA VAL A 48 10.44 -3.41 1.05
C VAL A 48 10.35 -4.87 0.62
N GLU A 49 11.29 -5.70 1.08
CA GLU A 49 11.30 -7.12 0.75
C GLU A 49 10.06 -7.83 1.28
N GLU A 50 9.64 -7.49 2.50
CA GLU A 50 8.45 -8.11 3.09
C GLU A 50 7.19 -7.72 2.33
N VAL A 51 7.09 -6.47 1.89
CA VAL A 51 5.95 -6.04 1.08
C VAL A 51 5.96 -6.78 -0.25
N ALA A 52 7.13 -6.88 -0.89
CA ALA A 52 7.25 -7.60 -2.15
C ALA A 52 6.80 -9.05 -2.00
N GLU A 53 7.26 -9.71 -0.96
CA GLU A 53 6.93 -11.11 -0.72
C GLU A 53 5.44 -11.29 -0.47
N TYR A 54 4.87 -10.44 0.36
CA TYR A 54 3.45 -10.56 0.68
C TYR A 54 2.57 -10.42 -0.56
N TRP A 55 2.90 -9.47 -1.42
CA TRP A 55 2.09 -9.18 -2.60
C TRP A 55 2.49 -9.98 -3.84
N GLY A 56 3.52 -10.79 -3.74
CA GLY A 56 3.98 -11.58 -4.87
C GLY A 56 4.63 -10.75 -5.97
N ALA A 57 5.16 -9.59 -5.61
CA ALA A 57 5.84 -8.72 -6.56
C ALA A 57 7.34 -8.98 -6.52
N SER A 58 8.03 -8.53 -7.58
CA SER A 58 9.48 -8.63 -7.55
C SER A 58 10.05 -7.58 -6.60
N VAL A 59 11.15 -7.90 -5.96
CA VAL A 59 11.83 -6.96 -5.07
C VAL A 59 12.23 -5.70 -5.83
N ARG A 60 12.69 -5.87 -7.07
CA ARG A 60 13.08 -4.74 -7.91
C ARG A 60 11.92 -3.78 -8.15
N THR A 61 10.75 -4.32 -8.49
CA THR A 61 9.56 -3.50 -8.69
C THR A 61 9.17 -2.78 -7.41
N SER A 62 9.24 -3.48 -6.29
CA SER A 62 8.89 -2.89 -5.00
C SER A 62 9.85 -1.76 -4.61
N TYR A 63 11.13 -1.89 -4.91
CA TYR A 63 12.07 -0.79 -4.69
C TYR A 63 11.79 0.39 -5.59
N ARG A 64 11.34 0.16 -6.83
CA ARG A 64 10.92 1.25 -7.71
C ARG A 64 9.70 1.97 -7.14
N ASP A 65 8.73 1.22 -6.65
CA ASP A 65 7.53 1.80 -6.06
C ASP A 65 7.88 2.58 -4.80
N HIS A 66 8.80 2.05 -4.01
CA HIS A 66 9.30 2.75 -2.83
C HIS A 66 10.00 4.05 -3.23
N ALA A 67 10.78 4.03 -4.31
CA ALA A 67 11.43 5.24 -4.80
C ALA A 67 10.41 6.29 -5.24
N ALA A 68 9.32 5.86 -5.88
CA ALA A 68 8.24 6.76 -6.24
C ALA A 68 7.60 7.38 -5.01
N PHE A 69 7.43 6.58 -3.96
CA PHE A 69 6.92 7.09 -2.69
C PHE A 69 7.84 8.15 -2.10
N LYS A 70 9.15 7.90 -2.11
CA LYS A 70 10.12 8.88 -1.58
C LYS A 70 10.09 10.17 -2.37
N LYS A 71 9.89 10.08 -3.68
CA LYS A 71 9.79 11.27 -4.51
C LYS A 71 8.51 12.04 -4.23
N ALA A 72 7.40 11.33 -4.02
CA ALA A 72 6.12 11.95 -3.75
C ALA A 72 6.05 12.58 -2.37
N PHE A 73 6.73 11.98 -1.40
CA PHE A 73 6.68 12.43 0.00
C PHE A 73 8.11 12.52 0.56
N PRO A 74 8.90 13.48 0.06
CA PRO A 74 10.32 13.55 0.43
C PRO A 74 10.57 13.80 1.92
N MET A 75 9.57 14.30 2.64
CA MET A 75 9.70 14.56 4.07
C MET A 75 9.39 13.32 4.93
N LEU A 76 8.88 12.26 4.31
CA LEU A 76 8.52 11.05 5.04
C LEU A 76 9.56 9.96 4.81
N GLU A 77 9.94 9.28 5.88
CA GLU A 77 10.87 8.16 5.77
C GLU A 77 10.15 6.85 5.49
N SER A 78 8.86 6.79 5.85
CA SER A 78 8.06 5.61 5.62
C SER A 78 6.61 6.02 5.39
N PRO A 79 5.75 5.11 4.90
CA PRO A 79 4.33 5.41 4.76
C PRO A 79 3.56 5.53 6.07
N ALA A 80 4.19 5.32 7.22
CA ALA A 80 3.47 5.31 8.50
C ALA A 80 2.58 6.53 8.73
N PRO A 81 3.06 7.78 8.54
CA PRO A 81 2.18 8.93 8.74
C PRO A 81 0.95 8.93 7.83
N TYR A 82 1.10 8.39 6.62
CA TYR A 82 -0.03 8.28 5.70
C TYR A 82 -1.03 7.24 6.18
N VAL A 83 -0.55 6.04 6.52
CA VAL A 83 -1.45 4.94 6.87
C VAL A 83 -2.08 5.12 8.24
N ASP A 84 -1.46 5.90 9.12
CA ASP A 84 -2.01 6.19 10.45
C ASP A 84 -3.00 7.36 10.40
N ASN A 85 -3.23 7.95 9.24
CA ASN A 85 -4.20 9.02 9.09
C ASN A 85 -5.59 8.50 9.47
N PRO A 86 -6.34 9.23 10.29
CA PRO A 86 -7.64 8.76 10.77
C PRO A 86 -8.67 8.52 9.66
N VAL A 87 -8.48 9.10 8.49
CA VAL A 87 -9.36 8.83 7.35
C VAL A 87 -8.95 7.57 6.60
N ILE A 88 -7.66 7.31 6.53
CA ILE A 88 -7.09 6.20 5.75
C ILE A 88 -7.08 4.89 6.54
N LEU A 89 -6.77 4.96 7.82
CA LEU A 89 -6.56 3.77 8.64
C LEU A 89 -7.76 2.82 8.66
N PRO A 90 -9.01 3.29 8.83
CA PRO A 90 -10.15 2.36 8.80
C PRO A 90 -10.29 1.63 7.47
N VAL A 91 -9.94 2.29 6.36
CA VAL A 91 -10.01 1.68 5.04
C VAL A 91 -8.96 0.59 4.91
N ILE A 92 -7.74 0.88 5.37
CA ILE A 92 -6.64 -0.08 5.33
C ILE A 92 -6.97 -1.30 6.19
N LYS A 93 -7.51 -1.08 7.39
CA LYS A 93 -7.86 -2.19 8.28
C LYS A 93 -8.93 -3.08 7.66
N ARG A 94 -9.91 -2.50 7.00
CA ARG A 94 -10.96 -3.27 6.32
C ARG A 94 -10.40 -4.08 5.18
N ALA A 95 -9.55 -3.47 4.36
CA ALA A 95 -8.91 -4.17 3.25
C ALA A 95 -7.99 -5.28 3.74
N SER A 96 -7.23 -5.01 4.80
CA SER A 96 -6.33 -5.98 5.40
C SER A 96 -7.08 -7.19 5.92
N LYS A 97 -8.21 -6.98 6.59
CA LYS A 97 -9.03 -8.07 7.10
C LYS A 97 -9.56 -8.93 5.96
N ARG A 98 -10.04 -8.31 4.89
CA ARG A 98 -10.54 -9.06 3.73
C ARG A 98 -9.46 -9.93 3.12
N MET A 99 -8.26 -9.39 2.96
CA MET A 99 -7.14 -10.15 2.40
C MET A 99 -6.77 -11.30 3.29
N SER A 100 -6.71 -11.07 4.60
CA SER A 100 -6.38 -12.11 5.57
C SER A 100 -7.44 -13.22 5.56
N ASP A 101 -8.71 -12.84 5.58
CA ASP A 101 -9.81 -13.81 5.55
C ASP A 101 -9.77 -14.63 4.27
N PHE A 102 -9.51 -14.00 3.15
CA PHE A 102 -9.45 -14.67 1.87
C PHE A 102 -8.30 -15.67 1.83
N GLU A 103 -7.13 -15.27 2.29
CA GLU A 103 -5.97 -16.17 2.35
C GLU A 103 -6.22 -17.35 3.27
N ASN A 104 -6.80 -17.11 4.43
CA ASN A 104 -7.12 -18.20 5.36
C ASN A 104 -8.14 -19.15 4.78
N ASN A 105 -9.11 -18.64 4.07
CA ASN A 105 -10.13 -19.46 3.43
C ASN A 105 -9.51 -20.35 2.36
N ILE A 106 -8.61 -19.81 1.56
CA ILE A 106 -7.90 -20.59 0.55
C ILE A 106 -7.08 -21.68 1.22
N LYS A 107 -6.31 -21.32 2.26
CA LYS A 107 -5.44 -22.27 2.94
C LYS A 107 -6.22 -23.42 3.56
N SER A 108 -7.44 -23.16 4.06
CA SER A 108 -8.25 -24.18 4.70
C SER A 108 -8.95 -25.10 3.70
N ARG A 109 -9.09 -24.69 2.45
CA ARG A 109 -9.84 -25.44 1.43
C ARG A 109 -8.96 -26.11 0.40
N ARG A 110 -7.72 -25.73 0.28
CA ARG A 110 -6.86 -26.15 -0.81
C ARG A 110 -5.67 -26.90 -0.30
N ARG A 111 -5.17 -27.78 -1.15
CA ARG A 111 -3.91 -28.45 -0.86
C ARG A 111 -2.76 -27.44 -1.01
N PRO A 112 -1.61 -27.68 -0.38
CA PRO A 112 -0.52 -26.73 -0.45
C PRO A 112 -0.10 -26.33 -1.87
N THR A 113 -0.11 -27.28 -2.81
CA THR A 113 0.23 -26.99 -4.19
C THR A 113 -0.76 -26.04 -4.84
N ASP A 114 -2.04 -26.21 -4.53
CA ASP A 114 -3.07 -25.34 -5.07
C ASP A 114 -2.93 -23.92 -4.50
N VAL A 115 -2.60 -23.84 -3.22
CA VAL A 115 -2.38 -22.54 -2.58
C VAL A 115 -1.21 -21.80 -3.23
N ALA A 116 -0.11 -22.53 -3.50
CA ALA A 116 1.05 -21.92 -4.13
C ALA A 116 0.70 -21.40 -5.53
N ALA A 117 -0.02 -22.22 -6.31
CA ALA A 117 -0.44 -21.82 -7.65
C ALA A 117 -1.35 -20.60 -7.60
N MET A 118 -2.28 -20.57 -6.64
CA MET A 118 -3.18 -19.46 -6.50
C MET A 118 -2.44 -18.17 -6.12
N LYS A 119 -1.42 -18.27 -5.27
CA LYS A 119 -0.64 -17.10 -4.91
C LYS A 119 0.07 -16.49 -6.10
N ILE A 120 0.61 -17.34 -6.98
CA ILE A 120 1.29 -16.85 -8.18
C ILE A 120 0.30 -16.16 -9.11
N GLY A 121 -0.83 -16.81 -9.39
CA GLY A 121 -1.84 -16.24 -10.27
C GLY A 121 -2.61 -15.11 -9.60
N PHE A 122 -2.44 -14.97 -8.32
CA PHE A 122 -3.24 -14.09 -7.50
C PHE A 122 -2.44 -12.92 -6.96
N ALA A 123 -1.45 -12.50 -7.67
CA ALA A 123 -0.73 -11.29 -7.33
C ALA A 123 -1.44 -10.10 -8.03
N PRO A 124 -2.67 -9.79 -7.63
CA PRO A 124 -3.54 -8.90 -8.39
C PRO A 124 -3.06 -7.47 -8.36
N PHE A 125 -2.36 -7.12 -7.31
CA PHE A 125 -1.90 -5.76 -7.16
C PHE A 125 -0.55 -5.54 -7.82
N SER A 126 0.00 -6.59 -8.38
CA SER A 126 1.20 -6.51 -9.18
C SER A 126 0.88 -6.27 -10.66
N VAL A 127 -0.37 -6.18 -10.96
CA VAL A 127 -0.81 -5.95 -12.33
C VAL A 127 -0.55 -4.52 -12.73
#